data_f55ed599d2d3e3ffb559357de4109077
#
_entry.id   f55ed599d2d3e3ffb559357de4109077
#
_cell.length_a   1.000
_cell.length_b   1.000
_cell.length_c   1.000
_cell.angle_alpha   90.00
_cell.angle_beta   90.00
_cell.angle_gamma   90.00
#
_symmetry.space_group_name_H-M   'P 1'
#
loop_
_entity.id
_entity.type
_entity.pdbx_description
1 polymer ?
#
loop_
_entity_poly.entity_id
_entity_poly.type
_entity_poly.pdbx_seq_one_letter_code
_entity_poly.pdbx_strand_id
1 'polypeptide(L)'
;MINNQIAVFGEALFDRFPDGQQILGGAPFNVAWHLQAFNQHPCFISRVGNDALGDKIRQAMLDWGMAVENLQTDPDYPTGTVQVTINNGDPGYDILAEQAYDFIAAQQPDVDRRYSVIYHGTLALRNRTSEQALRNLTARHQGKVFIDVNLRAPWWHKETVYQWLDKAQWVKLNDDELMHLAPQQNTVQDTMRLFLARHGLEVLLVTCGSRGAMAVSQAGEYIEVVPVDDLAIADTVGAGDAFAAVLLLGMQHGWPLQLTMERAQSFASALVTKRGATVQDLSFYRPFIDAWNLD
;
A
#
# COMPACT_ATOMS: atom_id res chain seq x y z
N MET A 1 6.64 26.10 -3.06
CA MET A 1 5.49 25.33 -3.58
C MET A 1 5.57 23.94 -2.95
N ILE A 2 4.52 23.42 -2.36
CA ILE A 2 4.46 22.03 -1.91
C ILE A 2 4.58 21.18 -3.18
N ASN A 3 5.61 20.36 -3.27
CA ASN A 3 5.74 19.41 -4.38
C ASN A 3 4.58 18.41 -4.22
N ASN A 4 3.72 18.29 -5.21
CA ASN A 4 2.48 17.51 -5.15
C ASN A 4 2.76 15.99 -5.24
N GLN A 5 3.98 15.56 -4.91
CA GLN A 5 4.45 14.19 -5.04
C GLN A 5 4.04 13.33 -3.84
N ILE A 6 3.58 12.11 -4.11
CA ILE A 6 3.30 11.09 -3.10
C ILE A 6 4.61 10.32 -2.83
N ALA A 7 5.00 10.20 -1.56
CA ALA A 7 6.04 9.27 -1.13
C ALA A 7 5.39 7.93 -0.76
N VAL A 8 5.94 6.84 -1.29
CA VAL A 8 5.54 5.47 -0.97
C VAL A 8 6.73 4.77 -0.32
N PHE A 9 6.61 4.42 0.96
CA PHE A 9 7.68 3.82 1.75
C PHE A 9 7.35 2.36 2.08
N GLY A 10 8.28 1.45 1.80
CA GLY A 10 8.14 0.06 2.20
C GLY A 10 8.84 -0.94 1.30
N GLU A 11 8.37 -2.18 1.35
CA GLU A 11 8.98 -3.32 0.70
C GLU A 11 8.76 -3.36 -0.82
N ALA A 12 9.81 -3.85 -1.53
CA ALA A 12 9.74 -4.47 -2.85
C ALA A 12 10.34 -5.87 -2.73
N LEU A 13 9.66 -6.88 -3.24
CA LEU A 13 10.03 -8.27 -3.04
C LEU A 13 9.58 -9.17 -4.20
N PHE A 14 10.00 -10.42 -4.16
CA PHE A 14 9.50 -11.45 -5.05
C PHE A 14 8.78 -12.55 -4.28
N ASP A 15 7.58 -12.91 -4.71
CA ASP A 15 6.93 -14.16 -4.33
C ASP A 15 7.57 -15.30 -5.13
N ARG A 16 8.12 -16.30 -4.42
CA ARG A 16 8.77 -17.47 -5.00
C ARG A 16 7.88 -18.69 -4.85
N PHE A 17 7.44 -19.21 -5.97
CA PHE A 17 6.57 -20.37 -6.03
C PHE A 17 7.38 -21.68 -6.11
N PRO A 18 6.79 -22.83 -5.69
CA PRO A 18 7.47 -24.14 -5.72
C PRO A 18 7.92 -24.60 -7.11
N ASP A 19 7.27 -24.14 -8.17
CA ASP A 19 7.61 -24.42 -9.58
C ASP A 19 8.77 -23.55 -10.10
N GLY A 20 9.34 -22.68 -9.26
CA GLY A 20 10.43 -21.78 -9.61
C GLY A 20 9.96 -20.43 -10.17
N GLN A 21 8.66 -20.22 -10.36
CA GLN A 21 8.14 -18.91 -10.76
C GLN A 21 8.47 -17.86 -9.71
N GLN A 22 8.80 -16.64 -10.16
CA GLN A 22 9.07 -15.47 -9.33
C GLN A 22 8.16 -14.34 -9.78
N ILE A 23 7.32 -13.85 -8.90
CA ILE A 23 6.41 -12.74 -9.19
C ILE A 23 6.86 -11.52 -8.37
N LEU A 24 7.15 -10.43 -9.06
CA LEU A 24 7.48 -9.14 -8.44
C LEU A 24 6.25 -8.57 -7.75
N GLY A 25 6.43 -8.11 -6.51
CA GLY A 25 5.38 -7.59 -5.66
C GLY A 25 5.91 -6.82 -4.45
N GLY A 26 5.14 -6.81 -3.40
CA GLY A 26 5.27 -5.96 -2.23
C GLY A 26 4.17 -4.91 -2.24
N ALA A 27 3.36 -4.81 -1.18
CA ALA A 27 2.20 -3.94 -1.20
C ALA A 27 2.55 -2.47 -1.52
N PRO A 28 3.57 -1.84 -0.89
CA PRO A 28 3.98 -0.49 -1.28
C PRO A 28 4.49 -0.38 -2.71
N PHE A 29 5.22 -1.40 -3.21
CA PHE A 29 5.65 -1.44 -4.60
C PHE A 29 4.47 -1.47 -5.57
N ASN A 30 3.46 -2.31 -5.31
CA ASN A 30 2.26 -2.43 -6.13
C ASN A 30 1.49 -1.10 -6.17
N VAL A 31 1.35 -0.42 -5.03
CA VAL A 31 0.73 0.92 -4.94
C VAL A 31 1.51 1.93 -5.79
N ALA A 32 2.85 1.97 -5.66
CA ALA A 32 3.69 2.86 -6.45
C ALA A 32 3.57 2.58 -7.96
N TRP A 33 3.49 1.31 -8.35
CA TRP A 33 3.28 0.88 -9.73
C TRP A 33 1.98 1.44 -10.31
N HIS A 34 0.87 1.28 -9.59
CA HIS A 34 -0.43 1.82 -10.02
C HIS A 34 -0.44 3.35 -10.09
N LEU A 35 0.16 4.03 -9.10
CA LEU A 35 0.28 5.48 -9.10
C LEU A 35 1.08 5.99 -10.31
N GLN A 36 2.17 5.28 -10.68
CA GLN A 36 2.94 5.60 -11.89
C GLN A 36 2.08 5.46 -13.15
N ALA A 37 1.30 4.40 -13.26
CA ALA A 37 0.39 4.20 -14.39
C ALA A 37 -0.67 5.30 -14.51
N PHE A 38 -1.06 5.89 -13.39
CA PHE A 38 -1.97 7.04 -13.31
C PHE A 38 -1.25 8.40 -13.39
N ASN A 39 -0.04 8.47 -13.94
CA ASN A 39 0.75 9.68 -14.14
C ASN A 39 1.11 10.47 -12.87
N GLN A 40 1.11 9.83 -11.67
CA GLN A 40 1.39 10.53 -10.42
C GLN A 40 2.87 10.61 -10.06
N HIS A 41 3.75 9.91 -10.76
CA HIS A 41 5.20 9.91 -10.56
C HIS A 41 5.61 9.80 -9.07
N PRO A 42 5.22 8.70 -8.36
CA PRO A 42 5.48 8.56 -6.93
C PRO A 42 6.97 8.49 -6.62
N CYS A 43 7.36 9.00 -5.45
CA CYS A 43 8.67 8.76 -4.88
C CYS A 43 8.65 7.42 -4.13
N PHE A 44 9.10 6.34 -4.76
CA PHE A 44 9.20 5.04 -4.10
C PHE A 44 10.48 4.94 -3.28
N ILE A 45 10.34 4.82 -1.96
CA ILE A 45 11.44 4.75 -1.00
C ILE A 45 11.53 3.32 -0.47
N SER A 46 12.55 2.60 -0.92
CA SER A 46 12.75 1.19 -0.58
C SER A 46 14.23 0.83 -0.63
N ARG A 47 14.54 -0.44 -0.32
CA ARG A 47 15.90 -0.97 -0.41
C ARG A 47 15.88 -2.40 -0.93
N VAL A 48 16.78 -2.70 -1.86
CA VAL A 48 16.97 -4.01 -2.48
C VAL A 48 18.42 -4.45 -2.29
N GLY A 49 18.68 -5.74 -2.36
CA GLY A 49 20.02 -6.27 -2.27
C GLY A 49 20.87 -5.95 -3.51
N ASN A 50 22.20 -6.04 -3.33
CA ASN A 50 23.15 -6.04 -4.46
C ASN A 50 23.20 -7.43 -5.12
N ASP A 51 22.07 -7.83 -5.70
CA ASP A 51 21.84 -9.15 -6.28
C ASP A 51 20.96 -9.09 -7.54
N ALA A 52 20.85 -10.22 -8.23
CA ALA A 52 20.09 -10.30 -9.48
C ALA A 52 18.60 -9.99 -9.34
N LEU A 53 17.99 -10.16 -8.16
CA LEU A 53 16.60 -9.79 -7.91
C LEU A 53 16.48 -8.27 -7.73
N GLY A 54 17.44 -7.63 -7.05
CA GLY A 54 17.51 -6.18 -6.93
C GLY A 54 17.66 -5.51 -8.29
N ASP A 55 18.49 -6.06 -9.15
CA ASP A 55 18.65 -5.60 -10.54
C ASP A 55 17.35 -5.72 -11.34
N LYS A 56 16.63 -6.84 -11.18
CA LYS A 56 15.31 -7.04 -11.82
C LYS A 56 14.27 -6.01 -11.36
N ILE A 57 14.22 -5.70 -10.06
CA ILE A 57 13.30 -4.67 -9.54
C ILE A 57 13.64 -3.31 -10.15
N ARG A 58 14.92 -2.94 -10.12
CA ARG A 58 15.40 -1.67 -10.68
C ARG A 58 15.07 -1.54 -12.16
N GLN A 59 15.31 -2.60 -12.93
CA GLN A 59 15.00 -2.62 -14.35
C GLN A 59 13.49 -2.52 -14.61
N ALA A 60 12.67 -3.26 -13.88
CA ALA A 60 11.21 -3.18 -13.99
C ALA A 60 10.68 -1.76 -13.70
N MET A 61 11.24 -1.08 -12.70
CA MET A 61 10.90 0.32 -12.40
C MET A 61 11.28 1.25 -13.56
N LEU A 62 12.49 1.11 -14.11
CA LEU A 62 12.94 1.92 -15.25
C LEU A 62 12.07 1.70 -16.49
N ASP A 63 11.77 0.45 -16.82
CA ASP A 63 10.91 0.08 -17.95
C ASP A 63 9.48 0.62 -17.81
N TRP A 64 9.01 0.77 -16.55
CA TRP A 64 7.70 1.36 -16.21
C TRP A 64 7.74 2.89 -16.09
N GLY A 65 8.91 3.52 -16.27
CA GLY A 65 9.07 4.96 -16.14
C GLY A 65 9.08 5.49 -14.70
N MET A 66 9.28 4.60 -13.71
CA MET A 66 9.41 5.00 -12.31
C MET A 66 10.82 5.52 -12.00
N ALA A 67 10.88 6.52 -11.13
CA ALA A 67 12.14 7.04 -10.60
C ALA A 67 12.82 6.00 -9.67
N VAL A 68 14.14 5.81 -9.82
CA VAL A 68 14.92 4.81 -9.06
C VAL A 68 15.88 5.42 -8.03
N GLU A 69 15.93 6.73 -7.92
CA GLU A 69 16.91 7.46 -7.08
C GLU A 69 16.72 7.14 -5.59
N ASN A 70 15.51 6.76 -5.19
CA ASN A 70 15.18 6.43 -3.80
C ASN A 70 15.08 4.91 -3.56
N LEU A 71 15.41 4.09 -4.56
CA LEU A 71 15.60 2.65 -4.41
C LEU A 71 17.06 2.39 -4.02
N GLN A 72 17.29 2.22 -2.72
CA GLN A 72 18.61 1.98 -2.15
C GLN A 72 19.14 0.59 -2.52
N THR A 73 20.48 0.43 -2.48
CA THR A 73 21.13 -0.88 -2.66
C THR A 73 21.78 -1.29 -1.35
N ASP A 74 21.51 -2.49 -0.89
CA ASP A 74 22.12 -3.08 0.30
C ASP A 74 23.30 -3.98 -0.10
N PRO A 75 24.51 -3.79 0.47
CA PRO A 75 25.65 -4.65 0.17
C PRO A 75 25.59 -6.02 0.88
N ASP A 76 24.87 -6.12 2.00
CA ASP A 76 24.93 -7.24 2.93
C ASP A 76 23.66 -8.09 2.97
N TYR A 77 22.49 -7.45 2.81
CA TYR A 77 21.19 -8.12 2.89
C TYR A 77 20.57 -8.36 1.51
N PRO A 78 19.97 -9.54 1.29
CA PRO A 78 19.38 -9.89 0.00
C PRO A 78 18.11 -9.12 -0.30
N THR A 79 17.76 -9.02 -1.57
CA THR A 79 16.47 -8.52 -2.03
C THR A 79 15.32 -9.33 -1.42
N GLY A 80 14.26 -8.65 -1.01
CA GLY A 80 13.09 -9.24 -0.37
C GLY A 80 12.51 -10.43 -1.13
N THR A 81 12.23 -11.51 -0.40
CA THR A 81 11.55 -12.69 -0.94
C THR A 81 10.56 -13.26 0.05
N VAL A 82 9.45 -13.78 -0.49
CA VAL A 82 8.45 -14.56 0.22
C VAL A 82 8.43 -15.96 -0.39
N GLN A 83 8.57 -16.99 0.43
CA GLN A 83 8.42 -18.36 -0.03
C GLN A 83 6.94 -18.73 -0.03
N VAL A 84 6.40 -19.03 -1.20
CA VAL A 84 5.03 -19.52 -1.34
C VAL A 84 5.04 -21.03 -1.24
N THR A 85 4.25 -21.59 -0.33
CA THR A 85 4.01 -23.02 -0.23
C THR A 85 2.56 -23.30 -0.59
N ILE A 86 2.29 -24.46 -1.21
CA ILE A 86 0.91 -24.86 -1.50
C ILE A 86 0.58 -26.08 -0.67
N ASN A 87 -0.30 -25.90 0.33
CA ASN A 87 -0.76 -26.96 1.21
C ASN A 87 -2.23 -27.27 0.93
N ASN A 88 -2.53 -28.45 0.41
CA ASN A 88 -3.90 -28.87 0.05
C ASN A 88 -4.64 -27.90 -0.90
N GLY A 89 -3.90 -27.17 -1.75
CA GLY A 89 -4.45 -26.19 -2.67
C GLY A 89 -4.48 -24.75 -2.14
N ASP A 90 -4.21 -24.54 -0.85
CA ASP A 90 -4.16 -23.22 -0.24
C ASP A 90 -2.70 -22.70 -0.18
N PRO A 91 -2.45 -21.44 -0.60
CA PRO A 91 -1.13 -20.83 -0.52
C PRO A 91 -0.78 -20.43 0.92
N GLY A 92 0.38 -20.87 1.38
CA GLY A 92 1.05 -20.36 2.57
C GLY A 92 2.17 -19.39 2.17
N TYR A 93 2.37 -18.33 2.93
CA TYR A 93 3.38 -17.30 2.67
C TYR A 93 4.37 -17.24 3.84
N ASP A 94 5.61 -17.61 3.59
CA ASP A 94 6.70 -17.47 4.56
C ASP A 94 7.57 -16.26 4.19
N ILE A 95 7.42 -15.19 4.96
CA ILE A 95 8.15 -13.93 4.79
C ILE A 95 9.47 -14.04 5.53
N LEU A 96 10.56 -14.03 4.79
CA LEU A 96 11.89 -14.19 5.38
C LEU A 96 12.31 -12.95 6.18
N ALA A 97 13.07 -13.18 7.26
CA ALA A 97 13.72 -12.12 8.02
C ALA A 97 14.96 -11.57 7.27
N GLU A 98 15.47 -10.44 7.75
CA GLU A 98 16.75 -9.86 7.33
C GLU A 98 16.84 -9.64 5.80
N GLN A 99 15.79 -9.06 5.25
CA GLN A 99 15.76 -8.66 3.85
C GLN A 99 16.16 -7.18 3.70
N ALA A 100 16.66 -6.78 2.55
CA ALA A 100 17.15 -5.41 2.32
C ALA A 100 16.14 -4.32 2.71
N TYR A 101 14.84 -4.54 2.47
CA TYR A 101 13.79 -3.58 2.86
C TYR A 101 13.61 -3.43 4.39
N ASP A 102 14.14 -4.32 5.20
CA ASP A 102 14.19 -4.17 6.66
C ASP A 102 15.21 -3.10 7.09
N PHE A 103 16.11 -2.71 6.20
CA PHE A 103 17.24 -1.82 6.45
C PHE A 103 17.19 -0.55 5.58
N ILE A 104 16.00 -0.06 5.22
CA ILE A 104 15.86 1.21 4.52
C ILE A 104 16.51 2.29 5.38
N ALA A 105 17.59 2.89 4.87
CA ALA A 105 18.32 3.92 5.59
C ALA A 105 17.61 5.27 5.49
N ALA A 106 17.71 6.07 6.55
CA ALA A 106 17.24 7.43 6.51
C ALA A 106 18.02 8.19 5.41
N GLN A 107 17.28 8.74 4.47
CA GLN A 107 17.87 9.61 3.46
C GLN A 107 18.37 10.90 4.13
N GLN A 108 19.47 11.46 3.62
CA GLN A 108 19.82 12.83 3.97
C GLN A 108 18.65 13.73 3.58
N PRO A 109 18.20 14.62 4.47
CA PRO A 109 17.06 15.46 4.17
C PRO A 109 17.40 16.33 2.96
N ASP A 110 16.72 16.06 1.85
CA ASP A 110 16.53 17.08 0.85
C ASP A 110 15.58 18.09 1.49
N VAL A 111 16.17 19.18 2.02
CA VAL A 111 15.42 20.21 2.79
C VAL A 111 14.31 20.86 1.97
N ASP A 112 14.35 20.72 0.66
CA ASP A 112 13.39 21.28 -0.27
C ASP A 112 12.30 20.26 -0.72
N ARG A 113 12.48 18.99 -0.44
CA ARG A 113 11.54 17.93 -0.88
C ARG A 113 10.39 17.81 0.10
N ARG A 114 9.23 18.26 -0.31
CA ARG A 114 7.98 18.17 0.46
C ARG A 114 7.01 17.26 -0.28
N TYR A 115 6.51 16.25 0.40
CA TYR A 115 5.48 15.37 -0.13
C TYR A 115 4.08 15.87 0.22
N SER A 116 3.09 15.60 -0.62
CA SER A 116 1.68 15.84 -0.28
C SER A 116 1.17 14.77 0.68
N VAL A 117 1.56 13.52 0.43
CA VAL A 117 1.19 12.35 1.23
C VAL A 117 2.41 11.45 1.40
N ILE A 118 2.58 10.89 2.59
CA ILE A 118 3.45 9.73 2.83
C ILE A 118 2.54 8.51 3.03
N TYR A 119 2.69 7.51 2.15
CA TYR A 119 2.03 6.22 2.26
C TYR A 119 3.00 5.16 2.73
N HIS A 120 2.56 4.28 3.65
CA HIS A 120 3.33 3.12 4.06
C HIS A 120 2.44 1.98 4.58
N GLY A 121 2.98 0.75 4.52
CA GLY A 121 2.47 -0.42 5.21
C GLY A 121 3.14 -0.61 6.57
N THR A 122 3.01 -1.81 7.15
CA THR A 122 3.64 -2.15 8.44
C THR A 122 4.80 -3.13 8.33
N LEU A 123 4.91 -3.90 7.25
CA LEU A 123 5.90 -4.99 7.15
C LEU A 123 7.35 -4.49 7.20
N ALA A 124 7.72 -3.48 6.43
CA ALA A 124 9.08 -2.93 6.45
C ALA A 124 9.45 -2.31 7.81
N LEU A 125 8.46 -1.99 8.66
CA LEU A 125 8.68 -1.38 9.98
C LEU A 125 8.96 -2.40 11.08
N ARG A 126 9.02 -3.68 10.76
CA ARG A 126 9.39 -4.75 11.69
C ARG A 126 10.84 -4.63 12.19
N ASN A 127 11.70 -3.95 11.42
CA ASN A 127 13.08 -3.66 11.80
C ASN A 127 13.25 -2.18 12.18
N ARG A 128 13.99 -1.94 13.26
CA ARG A 128 14.23 -0.59 13.81
C ARG A 128 14.89 0.37 12.81
N THR A 129 15.70 -0.13 11.87
CA THR A 129 16.38 0.72 10.87
C THR A 129 15.37 1.39 9.96
N SER A 130 14.50 0.60 9.30
CA SER A 130 13.45 1.13 8.44
C SER A 130 12.41 1.93 9.23
N GLU A 131 12.06 1.46 10.43
CA GLU A 131 11.17 2.21 11.32
C GLU A 131 11.72 3.61 11.64
N GLN A 132 13.00 3.71 12.00
CA GLN A 132 13.63 5.01 12.32
C GLN A 132 13.73 5.90 11.07
N ALA A 133 14.00 5.32 9.89
CA ALA A 133 14.01 6.07 8.64
C ALA A 133 12.64 6.71 8.36
N LEU A 134 11.55 5.95 8.53
CA LEU A 134 10.20 6.49 8.38
C LEU A 134 9.86 7.53 9.46
N ARG A 135 10.26 7.32 10.71
CA ARG A 135 10.10 8.33 11.78
C ARG A 135 10.79 9.64 11.42
N ASN A 136 12.00 9.59 10.87
CA ASN A 136 12.73 10.77 10.43
C ASN A 136 12.03 11.47 9.24
N LEU A 137 11.49 10.68 8.31
CA LEU A 137 10.74 11.20 7.16
C LEU A 137 9.45 11.90 7.60
N THR A 138 8.69 11.29 8.51
CA THR A 138 7.40 11.83 8.99
C THR A 138 7.56 12.97 9.99
N ALA A 139 8.64 13.03 10.77
CA ALA A 139 8.86 14.07 11.78
C ALA A 139 8.91 15.51 11.21
N ARG A 140 9.27 15.66 9.94
CA ARG A 140 9.38 16.95 9.25
C ARG A 140 8.28 17.14 8.20
N HIS A 141 7.42 16.13 8.05
CA HIS A 141 6.36 16.14 7.06
C HIS A 141 5.21 17.03 7.53
N GLN A 142 4.70 17.87 6.62
CA GLN A 142 3.56 18.77 6.86
C GLN A 142 2.29 18.34 6.10
N GLY A 143 2.40 17.31 5.26
CA GLY A 143 1.30 16.71 4.52
C GLY A 143 0.61 15.61 5.33
N LYS A 144 -0.16 14.79 4.64
CA LYS A 144 -0.90 13.68 5.25
C LYS A 144 -0.08 12.40 5.29
N VAL A 145 -0.30 11.59 6.32
CA VAL A 145 0.20 10.21 6.40
C VAL A 145 -0.99 9.28 6.17
N PHE A 146 -0.81 8.37 5.22
CA PHE A 146 -1.77 7.31 4.94
C PHE A 146 -1.14 5.94 5.22
N ILE A 147 -1.76 5.17 6.10
CA ILE A 147 -1.32 3.83 6.48
C ILE A 147 -2.28 2.79 5.89
N ASP A 148 -1.74 1.87 5.10
CA ASP A 148 -2.37 0.59 4.81
C ASP A 148 -1.81 -0.44 5.79
N VAL A 149 -2.61 -0.85 6.77
CA VAL A 149 -2.12 -1.62 7.92
C VAL A 149 -1.47 -2.92 7.48
N ASN A 150 -2.12 -3.70 6.65
CA ASN A 150 -1.59 -4.88 5.97
C ASN A 150 -0.74 -5.78 6.87
N LEU A 151 -1.33 -6.27 7.98
CA LEU A 151 -0.65 -7.07 8.99
C LEU A 151 -0.08 -8.38 8.41
N ARG A 152 1.16 -8.69 8.75
CA ARG A 152 1.84 -9.92 8.33
C ARG A 152 2.38 -10.65 9.55
N ALA A 153 1.70 -11.70 9.99
CA ALA A 153 2.19 -12.56 11.08
C ALA A 153 3.49 -13.28 10.65
N PRO A 154 4.45 -13.49 11.56
CA PRO A 154 4.46 -13.05 12.97
C PRO A 154 5.04 -11.64 13.19
N TRP A 155 5.17 -10.82 12.14
CA TRP A 155 6.03 -9.65 12.05
C TRP A 155 5.43 -8.34 12.59
N TRP A 156 4.29 -8.37 13.25
CA TRP A 156 3.67 -7.16 13.77
C TRP A 156 3.39 -7.24 15.27
N HIS A 157 3.40 -6.09 15.93
CA HIS A 157 3.05 -5.94 17.35
C HIS A 157 2.03 -4.81 17.48
N LYS A 158 0.99 -5.05 18.26
CA LYS A 158 -0.17 -4.15 18.40
C LYS A 158 0.25 -2.74 18.83
N GLU A 159 1.14 -2.65 19.80
CA GLU A 159 1.64 -1.37 20.33
C GLU A 159 2.38 -0.56 19.25
N THR A 160 3.19 -1.22 18.44
CA THR A 160 3.90 -0.57 17.32
C THR A 160 2.92 -0.06 16.27
N VAL A 161 1.94 -0.89 15.90
CA VAL A 161 0.88 -0.48 14.96
C VAL A 161 0.14 0.74 15.48
N TYR A 162 -0.28 0.75 16.75
CA TYR A 162 -0.98 1.88 17.36
C TYR A 162 -0.17 3.18 17.34
N GLN A 163 1.15 3.12 17.62
CA GLN A 163 2.03 4.28 17.54
C GLN A 163 2.07 4.93 16.15
N TRP A 164 1.86 4.14 15.10
CA TRP A 164 1.78 4.65 13.74
C TRP A 164 0.37 5.14 13.42
N LEU A 165 -0.68 4.45 13.84
CA LEU A 165 -2.06 4.89 13.69
C LEU A 165 -2.29 6.27 14.30
N ASP A 166 -1.71 6.57 15.47
CA ASP A 166 -1.80 7.86 16.15
C ASP A 166 -1.12 9.02 15.39
N LYS A 167 -0.41 8.72 14.30
CA LYS A 167 0.24 9.72 13.42
C LYS A 167 -0.42 9.85 12.06
N ALA A 168 -1.34 8.97 11.74
CA ALA A 168 -2.00 8.92 10.45
C ALA A 168 -3.20 9.85 10.39
N GLN A 169 -3.49 10.37 9.21
CA GLN A 169 -4.76 11.02 8.89
C GLN A 169 -5.72 10.04 8.25
N TRP A 170 -5.21 9.19 7.36
CA TRP A 170 -6.01 8.15 6.72
C TRP A 170 -5.45 6.78 7.05
N VAL A 171 -6.34 5.85 7.36
CA VAL A 171 -6.00 4.46 7.63
C VAL A 171 -6.90 3.55 6.81
N LYS A 172 -6.27 2.61 6.10
CA LYS A 172 -6.96 1.47 5.48
C LYS A 172 -6.55 0.19 6.21
N LEU A 173 -7.50 -0.67 6.40
CA LEU A 173 -7.32 -2.03 6.90
C LEU A 173 -8.41 -2.94 6.34
N ASN A 174 -8.27 -4.24 6.47
CA ASN A 174 -9.34 -5.17 6.16
C ASN A 174 -10.18 -5.48 7.41
N ASP A 175 -11.29 -6.21 7.23
CA ASP A 175 -12.21 -6.54 8.31
C ASP A 175 -11.57 -7.43 9.39
N ASP A 176 -10.68 -8.37 9.03
CA ASP A 176 -9.93 -9.19 9.98
C ASP A 176 -8.97 -8.33 10.81
N GLU A 177 -8.27 -7.41 10.19
CA GLU A 177 -7.38 -6.45 10.86
C GLU A 177 -8.15 -5.53 11.81
N LEU A 178 -9.33 -5.07 11.41
CA LEU A 178 -10.23 -4.31 12.29
C LEU A 178 -10.60 -5.13 13.54
N MET A 179 -10.95 -6.41 13.36
CA MET A 179 -11.27 -7.28 14.49
C MET A 179 -10.08 -7.49 15.45
N HIS A 180 -8.85 -7.57 14.92
CA HIS A 180 -7.64 -7.75 15.75
C HIS A 180 -7.24 -6.47 16.50
N LEU A 181 -7.44 -5.31 15.88
CA LEU A 181 -6.95 -4.05 16.41
C LEU A 181 -8.01 -3.27 17.21
N ALA A 182 -9.28 -3.33 16.83
CA ALA A 182 -10.33 -2.52 17.43
C ALA A 182 -11.09 -3.27 18.56
N PRO A 183 -11.48 -2.58 19.64
CA PRO A 183 -12.48 -3.09 20.57
C PRO A 183 -13.84 -3.17 19.85
N GLN A 184 -14.39 -4.39 19.77
CA GLN A 184 -15.65 -4.62 19.05
C GLN A 184 -16.83 -3.93 19.72
N GLN A 185 -17.73 -3.38 18.93
CA GLN A 185 -18.99 -2.74 19.34
C GLN A 185 -20.19 -3.54 18.79
N ASN A 186 -21.39 -3.03 19.01
CA ASN A 186 -22.63 -3.68 18.55
C ASN A 186 -22.73 -3.75 17.01
N THR A 187 -22.19 -2.76 16.31
CA THR A 187 -22.13 -2.71 14.86
C THR A 187 -20.70 -2.47 14.38
N VAL A 188 -20.41 -2.88 13.13
CA VAL A 188 -19.11 -2.58 12.49
C VAL A 188 -18.92 -1.07 12.37
N GLN A 189 -19.98 -0.35 12.04
CA GLN A 189 -19.96 1.12 11.94
C GLN A 189 -19.57 1.79 13.27
N ASP A 190 -20.13 1.32 14.39
CA ASP A 190 -19.78 1.85 15.73
C ASP A 190 -18.32 1.51 16.08
N THR A 191 -17.87 0.29 15.74
CA THR A 191 -16.48 -0.12 15.90
C THR A 191 -15.54 0.79 15.11
N MET A 192 -15.85 1.06 13.84
CA MET A 192 -15.06 1.96 12.98
C MET A 192 -15.04 3.40 13.54
N ARG A 193 -16.17 3.93 13.97
CA ARG A 193 -16.25 5.29 14.54
C ARG A 193 -15.45 5.43 15.83
N LEU A 194 -15.51 4.42 16.72
CA LEU A 194 -14.72 4.41 17.94
C LEU A 194 -13.23 4.34 17.65
N PHE A 195 -12.83 3.50 16.68
CA PHE A 195 -11.43 3.34 16.27
C PHE A 195 -10.90 4.64 15.64
N LEU A 196 -11.66 5.26 14.74
CA LEU A 196 -11.34 6.55 14.14
C LEU A 196 -11.13 7.63 15.22
N ALA A 197 -12.07 7.75 16.18
CA ALA A 197 -11.98 8.72 17.25
C ALA A 197 -10.80 8.47 18.19
N ARG A 198 -10.51 7.20 18.51
CA ARG A 198 -9.40 6.79 19.37
C ARG A 198 -8.05 7.23 18.83
N HIS A 199 -7.84 7.12 17.54
CA HIS A 199 -6.58 7.44 16.87
C HIS A 199 -6.55 8.82 16.21
N GLY A 200 -7.63 9.59 16.34
CA GLY A 200 -7.73 10.96 15.80
C GLY A 200 -7.68 11.01 14.26
N LEU A 201 -8.17 9.96 13.60
CA LEU A 201 -8.10 9.85 12.13
C LEU A 201 -9.10 10.79 11.46
N GLU A 202 -8.75 11.29 10.28
CA GLU A 202 -9.70 12.00 9.41
C GLU A 202 -10.64 11.00 8.70
N VAL A 203 -10.07 9.86 8.23
CA VAL A 203 -10.80 8.81 7.51
C VAL A 203 -10.27 7.43 7.92
N LEU A 204 -11.20 6.52 8.19
CA LEU A 204 -10.93 5.09 8.34
C LEU A 204 -11.66 4.32 7.26
N LEU A 205 -10.94 3.44 6.55
CA LEU A 205 -11.45 2.61 5.47
C LEU A 205 -11.26 1.13 5.84
N VAL A 206 -12.30 0.34 5.60
CA VAL A 206 -12.29 -1.11 5.86
C VAL A 206 -12.68 -1.86 4.60
N THR A 207 -11.77 -2.64 4.05
CA THR A 207 -12.05 -3.53 2.92
C THR A 207 -12.57 -4.88 3.40
N CYS A 208 -13.59 -5.43 2.75
CA CYS A 208 -14.30 -6.65 3.14
C CYS A 208 -14.29 -7.71 2.03
N GLY A 209 -13.22 -7.76 1.23
CA GLY A 209 -13.07 -8.69 0.10
C GLY A 209 -14.23 -8.58 -0.90
N SER A 210 -14.89 -9.69 -1.18
CA SER A 210 -16.03 -9.74 -2.12
C SER A 210 -17.26 -8.94 -1.66
N ARG A 211 -17.31 -8.49 -0.40
CA ARG A 211 -18.40 -7.65 0.12
C ARG A 211 -18.16 -6.15 -0.10
N GLY A 212 -17.01 -5.77 -0.70
CA GLY A 212 -16.69 -4.38 -0.98
C GLY A 212 -15.91 -3.69 0.12
N ALA A 213 -16.23 -2.44 0.41
CA ALA A 213 -15.52 -1.65 1.40
C ALA A 213 -16.42 -0.62 2.08
N MET A 214 -16.04 -0.24 3.30
CA MET A 214 -16.72 0.77 4.11
C MET A 214 -15.73 1.89 4.46
N ALA A 215 -16.24 3.10 4.64
CA ALA A 215 -15.48 4.23 5.18
C ALA A 215 -16.28 5.02 6.21
N VAL A 216 -15.60 5.52 7.23
CA VAL A 216 -16.10 6.54 8.13
C VAL A 216 -15.16 7.74 8.11
N SER A 217 -15.70 8.96 8.21
CA SER A 217 -14.89 10.17 8.29
C SER A 217 -15.14 10.94 9.59
N GLN A 218 -14.18 11.77 9.98
CA GLN A 218 -14.31 12.68 11.10
C GLN A 218 -15.46 13.69 10.89
N ALA A 219 -15.84 13.95 9.63
CA ALA A 219 -17.00 14.77 9.28
C ALA A 219 -18.35 14.07 9.53
N GLY A 220 -18.34 12.80 9.95
CA GLY A 220 -19.53 12.01 10.27
C GLY A 220 -20.09 11.20 9.09
N GLU A 221 -19.42 11.20 7.95
CA GLU A 221 -19.82 10.38 6.79
C GLU A 221 -19.71 8.89 7.12
N TYR A 222 -20.62 8.10 6.55
CA TYR A 222 -20.52 6.64 6.46
C TYR A 222 -20.83 6.23 5.02
N ILE A 223 -19.92 5.54 4.40
CA ILE A 223 -19.96 5.18 2.99
C ILE A 223 -19.76 3.68 2.86
N GLU A 224 -20.56 3.05 2.03
CA GLU A 224 -20.38 1.67 1.60
C GLU A 224 -20.28 1.61 0.08
N VAL A 225 -19.37 0.80 -0.42
CA VAL A 225 -19.23 0.47 -1.84
C VAL A 225 -19.17 -1.04 -2.00
N VAL A 226 -19.78 -1.54 -3.05
CA VAL A 226 -19.82 -2.97 -3.38
C VAL A 226 -19.15 -3.21 -4.72
N PRO A 227 -18.52 -4.38 -4.95
CA PRO A 227 -18.02 -4.76 -6.25
C PRO A 227 -19.15 -4.81 -7.30
N VAL A 228 -18.78 -4.71 -8.56
CA VAL A 228 -19.70 -5.00 -9.66
C VAL A 228 -19.99 -6.50 -9.66
N ASP A 229 -21.26 -6.87 -9.84
CA ASP A 229 -21.69 -8.27 -9.93
C ASP A 229 -21.15 -8.95 -11.21
N ASP A 230 -21.03 -10.28 -11.17
CA ASP A 230 -20.65 -11.15 -12.30
C ASP A 230 -19.24 -10.92 -12.89
N LEU A 231 -18.28 -10.56 -12.06
CA LEU A 231 -16.88 -10.47 -12.50
C LEU A 231 -16.25 -11.86 -12.65
N ALA A 232 -15.61 -12.11 -13.80
CA ALA A 232 -14.74 -13.26 -13.98
C ALA A 232 -13.42 -13.06 -13.20
N ILE A 233 -13.39 -13.47 -11.93
CA ILE A 233 -12.21 -13.32 -11.06
C ILE A 233 -11.12 -14.28 -11.55
N ALA A 234 -9.96 -13.70 -11.89
CA ALA A 234 -8.76 -14.44 -12.25
C ALA A 234 -7.79 -14.56 -11.07
N ASP A 235 -7.63 -13.47 -10.29
CA ASP A 235 -6.73 -13.41 -9.13
C ASP A 235 -7.21 -12.28 -8.19
N THR A 236 -7.10 -12.49 -6.88
CA THR A 236 -7.46 -11.46 -5.88
C THR A 236 -6.23 -10.75 -5.30
N VAL A 237 -5.03 -11.22 -5.64
CA VAL A 237 -3.77 -10.62 -5.17
C VAL A 237 -3.65 -9.18 -5.69
N GLY A 238 -3.29 -8.26 -4.80
CA GLY A 238 -3.11 -6.85 -5.13
C GLY A 238 -4.39 -6.01 -5.21
N ALA A 239 -5.59 -6.60 -5.05
CA ALA A 239 -6.84 -5.82 -5.05
C ALA A 239 -6.85 -4.72 -3.97
N GLY A 240 -6.31 -5.02 -2.78
CA GLY A 240 -6.14 -4.05 -1.70
C GLY A 240 -5.17 -2.93 -2.04
N ASP A 241 -4.09 -3.24 -2.76
CA ASP A 241 -3.07 -2.28 -3.17
C ASP A 241 -3.62 -1.36 -4.28
N ALA A 242 -4.37 -1.93 -5.24
CA ALA A 242 -5.08 -1.18 -6.27
C ALA A 242 -6.10 -0.21 -5.65
N PHE A 243 -6.87 -0.69 -4.68
CA PHE A 243 -7.81 0.15 -3.93
C PHE A 243 -7.08 1.29 -3.23
N ALA A 244 -5.97 1.02 -2.52
CA ALA A 244 -5.15 2.02 -1.84
C ALA A 244 -4.55 3.06 -2.81
N ALA A 245 -4.10 2.64 -3.98
CA ALA A 245 -3.58 3.57 -5.00
C ALA A 245 -4.64 4.60 -5.42
N VAL A 246 -5.89 4.19 -5.62
CA VAL A 246 -6.97 5.12 -6.00
C VAL A 246 -7.41 5.99 -4.82
N LEU A 247 -7.35 5.51 -3.58
CA LEU A 247 -7.54 6.36 -2.41
C LEU A 247 -6.50 7.50 -2.35
N LEU A 248 -5.24 7.19 -2.66
CA LEU A 248 -4.18 8.19 -2.76
C LEU A 248 -4.45 9.22 -3.88
N LEU A 249 -4.99 8.78 -5.03
CA LEU A 249 -5.45 9.70 -6.07
C LEU A 249 -6.54 10.64 -5.54
N GLY A 250 -7.54 10.09 -4.84
CA GLY A 250 -8.62 10.89 -4.24
C GLY A 250 -8.09 11.94 -3.27
N MET A 251 -7.14 11.56 -2.40
CA MET A 251 -6.47 12.52 -1.51
C MET A 251 -5.72 13.60 -2.27
N GLN A 252 -4.98 13.22 -3.32
CA GLN A 252 -4.16 14.13 -4.11
C GLN A 252 -4.99 15.13 -4.92
N HIS A 253 -6.10 14.67 -5.50
CA HIS A 253 -6.99 15.47 -6.34
C HIS A 253 -8.14 16.12 -5.56
N GLY A 254 -8.25 15.88 -4.25
CA GLY A 254 -9.31 16.44 -3.39
C GLY A 254 -10.71 15.94 -3.78
N TRP A 255 -10.83 14.70 -4.24
CA TRP A 255 -12.14 14.14 -4.57
C TRP A 255 -13.00 13.94 -3.33
N PRO A 256 -14.32 14.12 -3.44
CA PRO A 256 -15.24 13.71 -2.36
C PRO A 256 -15.02 12.26 -1.97
N LEU A 257 -15.15 11.93 -0.68
CA LEU A 257 -14.86 10.58 -0.18
C LEU A 257 -15.72 9.51 -0.86
N GLN A 258 -17.00 9.79 -1.10
CA GLN A 258 -17.91 8.88 -1.83
C GLN A 258 -17.35 8.54 -3.22
N LEU A 259 -16.99 9.55 -4.00
CA LEU A 259 -16.44 9.37 -5.35
C LEU A 259 -15.11 8.62 -5.31
N THR A 260 -14.26 8.91 -4.32
CA THR A 260 -12.98 8.23 -4.12
C THR A 260 -13.19 6.75 -3.89
N MET A 261 -14.14 6.39 -3.01
CA MET A 261 -14.48 4.99 -2.69
C MET A 261 -15.05 4.24 -3.90
N GLU A 262 -15.96 4.86 -4.65
CA GLU A 262 -16.54 4.29 -5.88
C GLU A 262 -15.48 3.99 -6.93
N ARG A 263 -14.56 4.95 -7.17
CA ARG A 263 -13.44 4.80 -8.10
C ARG A 263 -12.46 3.72 -7.65
N ALA A 264 -12.13 3.69 -6.35
CA ALA A 264 -11.25 2.68 -5.77
C ALA A 264 -11.83 1.27 -5.92
N GLN A 265 -13.13 1.10 -5.65
CA GLN A 265 -13.83 -0.17 -5.84
C GLN A 265 -13.87 -0.57 -7.32
N SER A 266 -14.16 0.36 -8.21
CA SER A 266 -14.21 0.10 -9.66
C SER A 266 -12.85 -0.39 -10.18
N PHE A 267 -11.76 0.26 -9.81
CA PHE A 267 -10.42 -0.13 -10.23
C PHE A 267 -9.97 -1.46 -9.62
N ALA A 268 -10.21 -1.68 -8.31
CA ALA A 268 -9.92 -2.96 -7.66
C ALA A 268 -10.71 -4.11 -8.31
N SER A 269 -11.99 -3.89 -8.63
CA SER A 269 -12.84 -4.87 -9.34
C SER A 269 -12.31 -5.19 -10.74
N ALA A 270 -11.78 -4.21 -11.46
CA ALA A 270 -11.15 -4.46 -12.75
C ALA A 270 -9.83 -5.23 -12.61
N LEU A 271 -9.02 -4.93 -11.58
CA LEU A 271 -7.74 -5.61 -11.36
C LEU A 271 -7.93 -7.10 -11.10
N VAL A 272 -8.93 -7.52 -10.32
CA VAL A 272 -9.13 -8.95 -10.01
C VAL A 272 -9.49 -9.81 -11.23
N THR A 273 -9.80 -9.21 -12.38
CA THR A 273 -9.95 -9.92 -13.67
C THR A 273 -8.60 -10.21 -14.35
N LYS A 274 -7.50 -9.73 -13.78
CA LYS A 274 -6.12 -9.95 -14.27
C LYS A 274 -5.38 -10.89 -13.32
N ARG A 275 -4.27 -11.46 -13.79
CA ARG A 275 -3.36 -12.23 -12.94
C ARG A 275 -2.29 -11.31 -12.34
N GLY A 276 -2.02 -11.48 -11.05
CA GLY A 276 -1.00 -10.75 -10.32
C GLY A 276 -1.46 -9.37 -9.83
N ALA A 277 -0.67 -8.78 -8.96
CA ALA A 277 -0.98 -7.54 -8.25
C ALA A 277 -0.79 -6.28 -9.11
N THR A 278 -0.11 -6.38 -10.25
CA THR A 278 0.19 -5.25 -11.14
C THR A 278 -0.07 -5.63 -12.60
N VAL A 279 -0.40 -4.65 -13.42
CA VAL A 279 -0.59 -4.81 -14.88
C VAL A 279 0.47 -3.99 -15.59
N GLN A 280 1.18 -4.58 -16.55
CA GLN A 280 2.24 -3.92 -17.32
C GLN A 280 1.73 -3.27 -18.62
N ASP A 281 0.44 -3.39 -18.91
CA ASP A 281 -0.19 -2.82 -20.10
C ASP A 281 -0.93 -1.53 -19.74
N LEU A 282 -0.44 -0.40 -20.22
CA LEU A 282 -1.06 0.92 -20.01
C LEU A 282 -2.48 1.01 -20.60
N SER A 283 -2.82 0.18 -21.57
CA SER A 283 -4.19 0.14 -22.12
C SER A 283 -5.24 -0.27 -21.07
N PHE A 284 -4.82 -1.01 -20.03
CA PHE A 284 -5.68 -1.36 -18.90
C PHE A 284 -6.07 -0.12 -18.07
N TYR A 285 -5.17 0.83 -17.90
CA TYR A 285 -5.38 2.04 -17.08
C TYR A 285 -6.09 3.15 -17.86
N ARG A 286 -5.96 3.15 -19.19
CA ARG A 286 -6.45 4.25 -20.06
C ARG A 286 -7.93 4.60 -19.86
N PRO A 287 -8.88 3.64 -19.75
CA PRO A 287 -10.29 3.94 -19.49
C PRO A 287 -10.53 4.70 -18.19
N PHE A 288 -9.73 4.42 -17.16
CA PHE A 288 -9.81 5.11 -15.86
C PHE A 288 -9.18 6.49 -15.91
N ILE A 289 -8.03 6.65 -16.58
CA ILE A 289 -7.35 7.92 -16.78
C ILE A 289 -8.30 8.89 -17.50
N ASP A 290 -8.89 8.44 -18.60
CA ASP A 290 -9.81 9.24 -19.41
C ASP A 290 -11.09 9.61 -18.63
N ALA A 291 -11.71 8.62 -17.94
CA ALA A 291 -12.94 8.84 -17.17
C ALA A 291 -12.75 9.74 -15.94
N TRP A 292 -11.54 9.74 -15.36
CA TRP A 292 -11.24 10.49 -14.14
C TRP A 292 -10.51 11.81 -14.39
N ASN A 293 -10.18 12.11 -15.65
CA ASN A 293 -9.44 13.32 -16.10
C ASN A 293 -8.08 13.44 -15.37
N LEU A 294 -7.25 12.39 -15.49
CA LEU A 294 -5.93 12.30 -14.85
C LEU A 294 -4.78 12.62 -15.82
N ASP A 295 -5.00 13.38 -16.87
CA ASP A 295 -3.97 13.81 -17.85
C ASP A 295 -2.97 14.82 -17.27
#